data_f5763eb2b3d2ae667df5019a1c81efdb
#
_entry.id   f5763eb2b3d2ae667df5019a1c81efdb
#
_cell.length_a   1.000
_cell.length_b   1.000
_cell.length_c   1.000
_cell.angle_alpha   90.00
_cell.angle_beta   90.00
_cell.angle_gamma   90.00
#
_symmetry.space_group_name_H-M   'P 1'
#
loop_
_entity.id
_entity.type
_entity.pdbx_description
1 polymer ?
#
loop_
_entity_poly.entity_id
_entity_poly.type
_entity_poly.pdbx_seq_one_letter_code
_entity_poly.pdbx_strand_id
1 'polypeptide(L)'
;MFSSLEEVSEGLRATGYIADSVAKTTVYLAAKLQKPLLLEGPAGSGKTQLAYAVAGAADTTVERLQCYEGINEEKAIGKFDESLQRLCVELRAQSASVDWESLQIQLHSQQFFSAGPLLRALQYEKPCVLLIDELDKVDHAFEALLLELLSVWQLSIPKLGTIQATSIPFVVLTSNEERRIGDPLRRRSFYLRVEHPTAEREAEIVALRTPDSNHEFHAGMAGLAKALRGWSLEKPPSVSEILDLAQALKVLGTERVTAEMRDICCPCWPRPRPTGASCSCETALPVWSTTRSSTPPRLCEGAPHEGSVHFVSNSLRGFHLLGAGAQPNIAERG
;
A
#
# COMPACT_ATOMS: atom_id res chain seq x y z
N MET A 1 12.64 -11.43 -14.52
CA MET A 1 11.27 -11.18 -14.06
C MET A 1 10.35 -11.14 -15.27
N PHE A 2 10.38 -10.19 -16.20
CA PHE A 2 9.55 -10.13 -17.41
C PHE A 2 10.39 -10.30 -18.67
N SER A 3 9.88 -11.04 -19.68
CA SER A 3 10.54 -11.25 -20.97
C SER A 3 10.20 -10.16 -21.98
N SER A 4 8.96 -9.64 -21.96
CA SER A 4 8.46 -8.64 -22.88
C SER A 4 7.57 -7.58 -22.22
N LEU A 5 7.27 -6.49 -22.94
CA LEU A 5 6.36 -5.44 -22.51
C LEU A 5 4.90 -5.94 -22.51
N GLU A 6 4.57 -6.85 -23.43
CA GLU A 6 3.26 -7.50 -23.50
C GLU A 6 2.99 -8.29 -22.24
N GLU A 7 3.95 -9.09 -21.77
CA GLU A 7 3.84 -9.86 -20.53
C GLU A 7 3.56 -8.96 -19.30
N VAL A 8 4.23 -7.81 -19.19
CA VAL A 8 3.93 -6.80 -18.16
C VAL A 8 2.49 -6.29 -18.31
N SER A 9 2.07 -5.98 -19.53
CA SER A 9 0.74 -5.42 -19.80
C SER A 9 -0.39 -6.40 -19.43
N GLU A 10 -0.25 -7.65 -19.85
CA GLU A 10 -1.21 -8.73 -19.56
C GLU A 10 -1.21 -9.10 -18.07
N GLY A 11 -0.02 -9.24 -17.48
CA GLY A 11 0.13 -9.56 -16.07
C GLY A 11 -0.47 -8.50 -15.15
N LEU A 12 -0.20 -7.22 -15.39
CA LEU A 12 -0.81 -6.13 -14.61
C LEU A 12 -2.33 -6.11 -14.75
N ARG A 13 -2.84 -6.36 -15.95
CA ARG A 13 -4.29 -6.42 -16.18
C ARG A 13 -4.93 -7.62 -15.48
N ALA A 14 -4.26 -8.78 -15.50
CA ALA A 14 -4.73 -9.98 -14.81
C ALA A 14 -4.82 -9.81 -13.29
N THR A 15 -3.94 -8.97 -12.70
CA THR A 15 -4.01 -8.60 -11.27
C THR A 15 -5.06 -7.51 -10.97
N GLY A 16 -5.77 -7.02 -11.98
CA GLY A 16 -6.76 -5.95 -11.83
C GLY A 16 -6.15 -4.55 -11.70
N TYR A 17 -4.87 -4.37 -12.06
CA TYR A 17 -4.23 -3.05 -12.08
C TYR A 17 -4.25 -2.47 -13.50
N ILE A 18 -4.96 -1.36 -13.65
CA ILE A 18 -5.03 -0.64 -14.93
C ILE A 18 -3.86 0.33 -15.02
N ALA A 19 -2.84 -0.03 -15.80
CA ALA A 19 -1.67 0.79 -16.04
C ALA A 19 -1.77 1.50 -17.41
N ASP A 20 -1.27 2.74 -17.51
CA ASP A 20 -1.06 3.40 -18.80
C ASP A 20 0.22 2.90 -19.48
N SER A 21 0.46 3.35 -20.70
CA SER A 21 1.62 2.93 -21.50
C SER A 21 2.95 3.35 -20.86
N VAL A 22 2.99 4.51 -20.21
CA VAL A 22 4.19 5.02 -19.53
C VAL A 22 4.53 4.14 -18.32
N ALA A 23 3.53 3.83 -17.47
CA ALA A 23 3.72 2.97 -16.31
C ALA A 23 4.20 1.56 -16.72
N LYS A 24 3.56 0.95 -17.73
CA LYS A 24 3.96 -0.37 -18.26
C LYS A 24 5.41 -0.39 -18.74
N THR A 25 5.77 0.61 -19.56
CA THR A 25 7.12 0.74 -20.11
C THR A 25 8.14 0.98 -19.02
N THR A 26 7.83 1.83 -18.04
CA THR A 26 8.73 2.14 -16.92
C THR A 26 8.96 0.92 -16.04
N VAL A 27 7.91 0.15 -15.70
CA VAL A 27 8.02 -1.11 -14.96
C VAL A 27 8.89 -2.11 -15.72
N TYR A 28 8.65 -2.29 -17.02
CA TYR A 28 9.44 -3.19 -17.86
C TYR A 28 10.93 -2.82 -17.87
N LEU A 29 11.24 -1.53 -18.11
CA LEU A 29 12.62 -1.04 -18.16
C LEU A 29 13.31 -1.15 -16.79
N ALA A 30 12.62 -0.80 -15.71
CA ALA A 30 13.16 -0.94 -14.36
C ALA A 30 13.50 -2.40 -14.04
N ALA A 31 12.61 -3.34 -14.40
CA ALA A 31 12.87 -4.77 -14.21
C ALA A 31 14.03 -5.29 -15.08
N LYS A 32 14.10 -4.89 -16.35
CA LYS A 32 15.18 -5.33 -17.26
C LYS A 32 16.55 -4.79 -16.90
N LEU A 33 16.60 -3.54 -16.44
CA LEU A 33 17.85 -2.87 -16.09
C LEU A 33 18.20 -3.01 -14.61
N GLN A 34 17.41 -3.78 -13.85
CA GLN A 34 17.59 -4.03 -12.42
C GLN A 34 17.80 -2.74 -11.62
N LYS A 35 17.01 -1.71 -11.95
CA LYS A 35 17.04 -0.41 -11.27
C LYS A 35 15.78 -0.22 -10.44
N PRO A 36 15.88 0.47 -9.29
CA PRO A 36 14.72 0.81 -8.50
C PRO A 36 13.71 1.65 -9.29
N LEU A 37 12.44 1.47 -8.99
CA LEU A 37 11.33 2.27 -9.50
C LEU A 37 10.83 3.20 -8.39
N LEU A 38 11.02 4.50 -8.54
CA LEU A 38 10.50 5.52 -7.62
C LEU A 38 9.13 6.01 -8.11
N LEU A 39 8.12 5.76 -7.28
CA LEU A 39 6.73 6.19 -7.48
C LEU A 39 6.44 7.39 -6.60
N GLU A 40 6.21 8.56 -7.18
CA GLU A 40 5.78 9.75 -6.45
C GLU A 40 4.36 10.16 -6.85
N GLY A 41 3.64 10.80 -5.96
CA GLY A 41 2.29 11.33 -6.20
C GLY A 41 1.43 11.36 -4.96
N PRO A 42 0.19 11.86 -5.06
CA PRO A 42 -0.70 12.04 -3.92
C PRO A 42 -1.00 10.71 -3.21
N ALA A 43 -1.33 10.79 -1.91
CA ALA A 43 -1.77 9.63 -1.14
C ALA A 43 -3.00 9.00 -1.79
N GLY A 44 -3.05 7.66 -1.80
CA GLY A 44 -4.20 6.92 -2.36
C GLY A 44 -4.31 6.91 -3.89
N SER A 45 -3.26 7.30 -4.63
CA SER A 45 -3.21 7.21 -6.10
C SER A 45 -2.93 5.81 -6.65
N GLY A 46 -2.66 4.82 -5.78
CA GLY A 46 -2.41 3.43 -6.19
C GLY A 46 -0.94 3.03 -6.32
N LYS A 47 0.01 3.82 -5.78
CA LYS A 47 1.47 3.53 -5.82
C LYS A 47 1.82 2.16 -5.20
N THR A 48 1.39 1.95 -3.98
CA THR A 48 1.60 0.68 -3.25
C THR A 48 0.93 -0.48 -3.99
N GLN A 49 -0.26 -0.26 -4.57
CA GLN A 49 -0.98 -1.28 -5.34
C GLN A 49 -0.22 -1.70 -6.60
N LEU A 50 0.51 -0.80 -7.25
CA LEU A 50 1.35 -1.15 -8.41
C LEU A 50 2.43 -2.18 -8.02
N ALA A 51 3.07 -2.04 -6.86
CA ALA A 51 4.07 -3.00 -6.39
C ALA A 51 3.46 -4.41 -6.21
N TYR A 52 2.28 -4.50 -5.59
CA TYR A 52 1.57 -5.78 -5.45
C TYR A 52 1.13 -6.34 -6.80
N ALA A 53 0.68 -5.48 -7.72
CA ALA A 53 0.30 -5.89 -9.06
C ALA A 53 1.49 -6.44 -9.87
N VAL A 54 2.67 -5.83 -9.75
CA VAL A 54 3.91 -6.32 -10.36
C VAL A 54 4.31 -7.68 -9.78
N ALA A 55 4.18 -7.86 -8.48
CA ALA A 55 4.48 -9.15 -7.84
C ALA A 55 3.52 -10.24 -8.31
N GLY A 56 2.22 -9.95 -8.37
CA GLY A 56 1.22 -10.89 -8.89
C GLY A 56 1.43 -11.20 -10.38
N ALA A 57 1.81 -10.20 -11.19
CA ALA A 57 2.11 -10.40 -12.61
C ALA A 57 3.37 -11.24 -12.84
N ALA A 58 4.33 -11.22 -11.91
CA ALA A 58 5.57 -11.99 -11.98
C ALA A 58 5.51 -13.31 -11.18
N ASP A 59 4.36 -13.65 -10.62
CA ASP A 59 4.16 -14.82 -9.75
C ASP A 59 5.23 -14.91 -8.65
N THR A 60 5.40 -13.81 -7.91
CA THR A 60 6.40 -13.71 -6.83
C THR A 60 5.84 -13.02 -5.60
N THR A 61 6.61 -13.03 -4.52
CA THR A 61 6.24 -12.45 -3.23
C THR A 61 6.62 -10.97 -3.12
N VAL A 62 5.94 -10.24 -2.21
CA VAL A 62 6.31 -8.88 -1.83
C VAL A 62 6.93 -8.89 -0.44
N GLU A 63 8.17 -8.43 -0.35
CA GLU A 63 8.75 -8.00 0.92
C GLU A 63 8.50 -6.51 1.11
N ARG A 64 7.75 -6.16 2.14
CA ARG A 64 7.38 -4.77 2.41
C ARG A 64 8.14 -4.20 3.59
N LEU A 65 8.79 -3.09 3.38
CA LEU A 65 9.33 -2.20 4.41
C LEU A 65 8.46 -0.94 4.46
N GLN A 66 7.61 -0.83 5.49
CA GLN A 66 6.85 0.38 5.76
C GLN A 66 7.75 1.38 6.46
N CYS A 67 8.03 2.50 5.81
CA CYS A 67 8.80 3.59 6.39
C CYS A 67 7.92 4.44 7.33
N TYR A 68 8.53 4.92 8.40
CA TYR A 68 7.96 5.86 9.36
C TYR A 68 9.09 6.66 10.00
N GLU A 69 8.77 7.79 10.62
CA GLU A 69 9.74 8.62 11.30
C GLU A 69 10.45 7.85 12.44
N GLY A 70 11.78 7.81 12.41
CA GLY A 70 12.59 7.07 13.39
C GLY A 70 12.77 5.57 13.11
N ILE A 71 12.43 5.09 11.91
CA ILE A 71 12.82 3.74 11.50
C ILE A 71 14.34 3.61 11.51
N ASN A 72 14.85 2.45 11.95
CA ASN A 72 16.29 2.18 12.06
C ASN A 72 16.70 0.93 11.30
N GLU A 73 18.01 0.69 11.25
CA GLU A 73 18.61 -0.47 10.59
C GLU A 73 18.10 -1.80 11.15
N GLU A 74 17.88 -1.91 12.46
CA GLU A 74 17.38 -3.14 13.08
C GLU A 74 16.01 -3.56 12.55
N LYS A 75 15.14 -2.59 12.27
CA LYS A 75 13.82 -2.84 11.69
C LYS A 75 13.89 -3.21 10.21
N ALA A 76 14.81 -2.61 9.48
CA ALA A 76 14.95 -2.79 8.04
C ALA A 76 15.78 -4.03 7.68
N ILE A 77 16.95 -4.19 8.32
CA ILE A 77 17.89 -5.27 8.04
C ILE A 77 17.64 -6.48 8.94
N GLY A 78 17.41 -6.23 10.24
CA GLY A 78 17.24 -7.26 11.27
C GLY A 78 18.16 -7.06 12.45
N LYS A 79 18.04 -7.96 13.42
CA LYS A 79 18.85 -7.96 14.64
C LYS A 79 19.08 -9.36 15.17
N PHE A 80 20.11 -9.51 15.96
CA PHE A 80 20.31 -10.75 16.72
C PHE A 80 19.18 -10.95 17.74
N ASP A 81 18.68 -12.18 17.85
CA ASP A 81 17.72 -12.59 18.87
C ASP A 81 18.48 -12.87 20.18
N GLU A 82 18.57 -11.84 21.01
CA GLU A 82 19.27 -11.92 22.30
C GLU A 82 18.63 -12.96 23.24
N SER A 83 17.32 -13.18 23.14
CA SER A 83 16.62 -14.16 23.96
C SER A 83 17.05 -15.58 23.59
N LEU A 84 17.12 -15.86 22.29
CA LEU A 84 17.57 -17.13 21.78
C LEU A 84 19.07 -17.35 22.06
N GLN A 85 19.90 -16.30 21.93
CA GLN A 85 21.32 -16.35 22.28
C GLN A 85 21.51 -16.66 23.77
N ARG A 86 20.77 -16.00 24.66
CA ARG A 86 20.80 -16.25 26.10
C ARG A 86 20.41 -17.68 26.45
N LEU A 87 19.30 -18.16 25.88
CA LEU A 87 18.86 -19.55 26.07
C LEU A 87 19.92 -20.55 25.62
N CYS A 88 20.57 -20.32 24.49
CA CYS A 88 21.66 -21.18 24.00
C CYS A 88 22.84 -21.21 24.97
N VAL A 89 23.24 -20.07 25.54
CA VAL A 89 24.32 -19.97 26.52
C VAL A 89 23.94 -20.74 27.80
N GLU A 90 22.72 -20.57 28.32
CA GLU A 90 22.23 -21.26 29.52
C GLU A 90 22.20 -22.78 29.36
N LEU A 91 21.74 -23.28 28.22
CA LEU A 91 21.72 -24.71 27.92
C LEU A 91 23.15 -25.29 27.82
N ARG A 92 24.07 -24.52 27.23
CA ARG A 92 25.47 -24.94 27.08
C ARG A 92 26.26 -24.85 28.37
N ALA A 93 25.95 -23.92 29.29
CA ALA A 93 26.59 -23.82 30.59
C ALA A 93 26.38 -25.07 31.48
N GLN A 94 25.38 -25.88 31.18
CA GLN A 94 25.12 -27.14 31.86
C GLN A 94 26.01 -28.29 31.34
N SER A 95 26.78 -28.08 30.29
CA SER A 95 27.67 -29.06 29.69
C SER A 95 29.11 -28.90 30.26
N ALA A 96 29.79 -30.01 30.55
CA ALA A 96 31.08 -30.01 31.27
C ALA A 96 32.26 -29.40 30.50
N SER A 97 32.13 -29.09 29.21
CA SER A 97 33.20 -28.45 28.41
C SER A 97 32.58 -27.50 27.40
N VAL A 98 32.62 -26.20 27.67
CA VAL A 98 32.22 -25.18 26.70
C VAL A 98 33.46 -24.60 26.05
N ASP A 99 33.64 -24.83 24.77
CA ASP A 99 34.61 -24.08 23.96
C ASP A 99 33.99 -22.70 23.68
N TRP A 100 34.53 -21.67 24.30
CA TRP A 100 34.01 -20.31 24.23
C TRP A 100 34.12 -19.72 22.82
N GLU A 101 35.16 -20.02 22.08
CA GLU A 101 35.39 -19.50 20.74
C GLU A 101 34.34 -20.06 19.75
N SER A 102 34.15 -21.38 19.77
CA SER A 102 33.10 -22.03 18.98
C SER A 102 31.67 -21.53 19.34
N LEU A 103 31.42 -21.31 20.62
CA LEU A 103 30.11 -20.76 21.06
C LEU A 103 29.93 -19.34 20.56
N GLN A 104 30.94 -18.48 20.62
CA GLN A 104 30.86 -17.11 20.14
C GLN A 104 30.59 -17.06 18.62
N ILE A 105 31.23 -17.88 17.83
CA ILE A 105 31.00 -18.01 16.39
C ILE A 105 29.54 -18.45 16.13
N GLN A 106 29.08 -19.44 16.89
CA GLN A 106 27.73 -19.95 16.74
C GLN A 106 26.69 -18.88 17.07
N LEU A 107 26.83 -18.13 18.20
CA LEU A 107 25.91 -17.08 18.61
C LEU A 107 25.80 -15.93 17.60
N HIS A 108 26.84 -15.71 16.79
CA HIS A 108 26.84 -14.70 15.73
C HIS A 108 26.53 -15.29 14.33
N SER A 109 25.97 -16.52 14.28
CA SER A 109 25.51 -17.12 13.01
C SER A 109 24.13 -16.62 12.60
N GLN A 110 23.77 -16.86 11.35
CA GLN A 110 22.44 -16.53 10.81
C GLN A 110 21.27 -17.15 11.59
N GLN A 111 21.48 -18.27 12.29
CA GLN A 111 20.44 -18.94 13.09
C GLN A 111 19.92 -18.08 14.24
N PHE A 112 20.76 -17.17 14.75
CA PHE A 112 20.41 -16.24 15.81
C PHE A 112 20.06 -14.84 15.28
N PHE A 113 19.97 -14.64 13.98
CA PHE A 113 19.68 -13.36 13.38
C PHE A 113 18.25 -13.34 12.81
N SER A 114 17.38 -12.49 13.40
CA SER A 114 16.04 -12.26 12.90
C SER A 114 16.08 -11.28 11.73
N ALA A 115 15.98 -11.81 10.50
CA ALA A 115 16.10 -11.02 9.28
C ALA A 115 14.94 -10.05 9.10
N GLY A 116 15.23 -8.78 8.81
CA GLY A 116 14.29 -7.75 8.39
C GLY A 116 13.95 -7.83 6.90
N PRO A 117 13.01 -7.00 6.42
CA PRO A 117 12.54 -7.05 5.03
C PRO A 117 13.64 -6.86 3.98
N LEU A 118 14.61 -5.96 4.22
CA LEU A 118 15.71 -5.73 3.28
C LEU A 118 16.58 -6.98 3.12
N LEU A 119 16.93 -7.63 4.24
CA LEU A 119 17.76 -8.83 4.21
C LEU A 119 16.98 -10.00 3.60
N ARG A 120 15.73 -10.22 3.98
CA ARG A 120 14.89 -11.27 3.41
C ARG A 120 14.79 -11.15 1.89
N ALA A 121 14.59 -9.92 1.39
CA ALA A 121 14.50 -9.68 -0.05
C ALA A 121 15.76 -10.11 -0.83
N LEU A 122 16.95 -10.02 -0.22
CA LEU A 122 18.21 -10.47 -0.84
C LEU A 122 18.41 -12.00 -0.77
N GLN A 123 17.71 -12.69 0.12
CA GLN A 123 17.89 -14.12 0.36
C GLN A 123 16.98 -15.02 -0.49
N TYR A 124 16.00 -14.44 -1.22
CA TYR A 124 15.14 -15.23 -2.10
C TYR A 124 15.94 -15.83 -3.26
N GLU A 125 15.64 -17.08 -3.59
CA GLU A 125 16.24 -17.76 -4.75
C GLU A 125 15.76 -17.16 -6.07
N LYS A 126 14.51 -16.71 -6.12
CA LYS A 126 13.92 -16.01 -7.25
C LYS A 126 13.67 -14.55 -6.90
N PRO A 127 13.80 -13.63 -7.87
CA PRO A 127 13.56 -12.21 -7.62
C PRO A 127 12.18 -11.94 -7.02
N CYS A 128 12.14 -11.41 -5.80
CA CYS A 128 10.91 -10.91 -5.18
C CYS A 128 10.71 -9.43 -5.53
N VAL A 129 9.56 -8.86 -5.16
CA VAL A 129 9.33 -7.41 -5.16
C VAL A 129 9.66 -6.87 -3.78
N LEU A 130 10.65 -5.99 -3.68
CA LEU A 130 10.96 -5.25 -2.47
C LEU A 130 10.26 -3.90 -2.52
N LEU A 131 9.21 -3.74 -1.73
CA LEU A 131 8.46 -2.50 -1.59
C LEU A 131 8.94 -1.72 -0.38
N ILE A 132 9.56 -0.56 -0.62
CA ILE A 132 9.93 0.43 0.40
C ILE A 132 8.90 1.54 0.35
N ASP A 133 7.94 1.48 1.27
CA ASP A 133 6.71 2.27 1.24
C ASP A 133 6.83 3.53 2.11
N GLU A 134 6.37 4.67 1.62
CA GLU A 134 6.42 5.99 2.28
C GLU A 134 7.85 6.46 2.62
N LEU A 135 8.76 6.38 1.65
CA LEU A 135 10.18 6.73 1.79
C LEU A 135 10.41 8.21 2.18
N ASP A 136 9.47 9.08 1.90
CA ASP A 136 9.49 10.49 2.32
C ASP A 136 9.41 10.72 3.84
N LYS A 137 9.14 9.68 4.64
CA LYS A 137 9.10 9.74 6.10
C LYS A 137 10.43 9.42 6.80
N VAL A 138 11.44 8.92 6.04
CA VAL A 138 12.74 8.59 6.63
C VAL A 138 13.72 9.75 6.51
N ASP A 139 14.78 9.71 7.33
CA ASP A 139 15.87 10.67 7.26
C ASP A 139 16.89 10.37 6.15
N HIS A 140 17.86 11.26 5.96
CA HIS A 140 18.92 11.08 4.97
C HIS A 140 19.91 9.97 5.33
N ALA A 141 20.06 9.62 6.62
CA ALA A 141 20.94 8.53 7.04
C ALA A 141 20.37 7.20 6.55
N PHE A 142 19.06 7.01 6.67
CA PHE A 142 18.38 5.83 6.15
C PHE A 142 18.41 5.76 4.61
N GLU A 143 18.28 6.89 3.92
CA GLU A 143 18.48 6.92 2.45
C GLU A 143 19.90 6.49 2.05
N ALA A 144 20.93 6.83 2.85
CA ALA A 144 22.31 6.40 2.59
C ALA A 144 22.48 4.88 2.71
N LEU A 145 21.83 4.25 3.70
CA LEU A 145 21.76 2.79 3.83
C LEU A 145 21.14 2.14 2.58
N LEU A 146 20.02 2.68 2.10
CA LEU A 146 19.39 2.19 0.87
C LEU A 146 20.29 2.36 -0.36
N LEU A 147 21.07 3.44 -0.43
CA LEU A 147 22.02 3.65 -1.52
C LEU A 147 23.12 2.57 -1.57
N GLU A 148 23.61 2.12 -0.41
CA GLU A 148 24.56 1.01 -0.35
C GLU A 148 23.90 -0.27 -0.90
N LEU A 149 22.75 -0.65 -0.36
CA LEU A 149 22.01 -1.83 -0.81
C LEU A 149 21.75 -1.82 -2.33
N LEU A 150 21.20 -0.69 -2.84
CA LEU A 150 20.76 -0.57 -4.25
C LEU A 150 21.94 -0.40 -5.24
N SER A 151 23.15 -0.15 -4.75
CA SER A 151 24.33 0.00 -5.60
C SER A 151 25.03 -1.32 -5.90
N VAL A 152 25.12 -2.19 -4.92
CA VAL A 152 25.93 -3.43 -5.00
C VAL A 152 25.16 -4.69 -4.60
N TRP A 153 23.89 -4.55 -4.27
CA TRP A 153 22.98 -5.65 -3.91
C TRP A 153 23.55 -6.52 -2.78
N GLN A 154 24.10 -5.86 -1.75
CA GLN A 154 24.63 -6.49 -0.57
C GLN A 154 24.33 -5.67 0.68
N LEU A 155 24.42 -6.32 1.84
CA LEU A 155 24.32 -5.70 3.16
C LEU A 155 25.48 -6.14 4.02
N SER A 156 26.16 -5.19 4.65
CA SER A 156 27.22 -5.45 5.62
C SER A 156 26.63 -5.40 7.03
N ILE A 157 26.54 -6.57 7.68
CA ILE A 157 25.90 -6.70 9.00
C ILE A 157 27.03 -6.93 10.03
N PRO A 158 27.13 -6.10 11.08
CA PRO A 158 28.13 -6.29 12.14
C PRO A 158 28.06 -7.71 12.71
N LYS A 159 29.23 -8.35 12.87
CA LYS A 159 29.42 -9.72 13.39
C LYS A 159 28.92 -10.84 12.47
N LEU A 160 28.02 -10.59 11.54
CA LEU A 160 27.50 -11.59 10.58
C LEU A 160 28.27 -11.55 9.24
N GLY A 161 28.91 -10.41 8.95
CA GLY A 161 29.64 -10.21 7.69
C GLY A 161 28.77 -9.61 6.59
N THR A 162 29.27 -9.69 5.34
CA THR A 162 28.58 -9.17 4.16
C THR A 162 27.74 -10.27 3.52
N ILE A 163 26.45 -9.98 3.36
CA ILE A 163 25.50 -10.86 2.69
C ILE A 163 25.19 -10.26 1.32
N GLN A 164 25.49 -11.01 0.27
CA GLN A 164 25.16 -10.66 -1.11
C GLN A 164 23.78 -11.20 -1.49
N ALA A 165 23.12 -10.53 -2.42
CA ALA A 165 21.85 -10.99 -2.95
C ALA A 165 22.00 -12.33 -3.69
N THR A 166 21.18 -13.30 -3.32
CA THR A 166 21.01 -14.57 -4.04
C THR A 166 20.33 -14.31 -5.39
N SER A 167 19.32 -13.45 -5.39
CA SER A 167 18.70 -12.89 -6.59
C SER A 167 18.42 -11.40 -6.40
N ILE A 168 18.53 -10.62 -7.48
CA ILE A 168 18.30 -9.17 -7.41
C ILE A 168 16.80 -8.91 -7.38
N PRO A 169 16.25 -8.32 -6.29
CA PRO A 169 14.83 -8.02 -6.18
C PRO A 169 14.41 -6.89 -7.13
N PHE A 170 13.14 -6.88 -7.54
CA PHE A 170 12.55 -5.71 -8.17
C PHE A 170 12.16 -4.71 -7.10
N VAL A 171 12.84 -3.58 -7.03
CA VAL A 171 12.66 -2.59 -5.96
C VAL A 171 11.67 -1.51 -6.38
N VAL A 172 10.65 -1.30 -5.55
CA VAL A 172 9.69 -0.20 -5.68
C VAL A 172 9.80 0.71 -4.45
N LEU A 173 10.08 1.97 -4.70
CA LEU A 173 10.13 3.04 -3.70
C LEU A 173 8.87 3.89 -3.87
N THR A 174 8.13 4.16 -2.79
CA THR A 174 6.96 5.07 -2.87
C THR A 174 7.18 6.32 -2.03
N SER A 175 6.63 7.44 -2.48
CA SER A 175 6.64 8.73 -1.79
C SER A 175 5.32 9.46 -1.98
N ASN A 176 4.80 10.07 -0.91
CA ASN A 176 3.64 10.96 -0.96
C ASN A 176 4.03 12.43 -1.16
N GLU A 177 5.31 12.69 -1.42
CA GLU A 177 5.88 14.02 -1.66
C GLU A 177 5.83 14.95 -0.41
N GLU A 178 5.68 14.38 0.81
CA GLU A 178 5.75 15.17 2.05
C GLU A 178 7.15 15.75 2.26
N ARG A 179 8.18 15.01 1.81
CA ARG A 179 9.58 15.44 1.78
C ARG A 179 10.20 15.04 0.43
N ARG A 180 11.09 15.89 -0.09
CA ARG A 180 11.86 15.57 -1.29
C ARG A 180 12.86 14.44 -1.01
N ILE A 181 12.82 13.39 -1.82
CA ILE A 181 13.80 12.30 -1.80
C ILE A 181 15.15 12.81 -2.29
N GLY A 182 16.24 12.35 -1.67
CA GLY A 182 17.59 12.76 -1.99
C GLY A 182 17.98 12.51 -3.44
N ASP A 183 18.70 13.45 -4.05
CA ASP A 183 19.15 13.38 -5.45
C ASP A 183 19.95 12.11 -5.78
N PRO A 184 20.82 11.57 -4.90
CA PRO A 184 21.54 10.33 -5.19
C PRO A 184 20.62 9.13 -5.44
N LEU A 185 19.53 9.00 -4.69
CA LEU A 185 18.58 7.91 -4.84
C LEU A 185 17.71 8.11 -6.08
N ARG A 186 17.25 9.36 -6.32
CA ARG A 186 16.49 9.71 -7.53
C ARG A 186 17.25 9.42 -8.81
N ARG A 187 18.55 9.73 -8.88
CA ARG A 187 19.39 9.48 -10.07
C ARG A 187 19.62 8.00 -10.36
N ARG A 188 19.49 7.13 -9.36
CA ARG A 188 19.64 5.68 -9.51
C ARG A 188 18.34 4.98 -9.87
N SER A 189 17.20 5.65 -9.71
CA SER A 189 15.86 5.09 -9.88
C SER A 189 15.25 5.52 -11.21
N PHE A 190 14.44 4.64 -11.80
CA PHE A 190 13.43 5.07 -12.74
C PHE A 190 12.35 5.85 -11.99
N TYR A 191 11.84 6.90 -12.60
CA TYR A 191 10.85 7.78 -12.00
C TYR A 191 9.51 7.62 -12.69
N LEU A 192 8.46 7.46 -11.90
CA LEU A 192 7.08 7.45 -12.39
C LEU A 192 6.20 8.28 -11.42
N ARG A 193 5.56 9.31 -11.95
CA ARG A 193 4.53 10.04 -11.23
C ARG A 193 3.19 9.32 -11.37
N VAL A 194 2.56 8.99 -10.24
CA VAL A 194 1.28 8.29 -10.18
C VAL A 194 0.23 9.28 -9.68
N GLU A 195 -0.52 9.86 -10.59
CA GLU A 195 -1.63 10.77 -10.30
C GLU A 195 -2.91 9.98 -9.96
N HIS A 196 -3.92 10.67 -9.43
CA HIS A 196 -5.25 10.10 -9.35
C HIS A 196 -5.74 9.74 -10.77
N PRO A 197 -6.44 8.62 -10.94
CA PRO A 197 -6.94 8.20 -12.24
C PRO A 197 -7.94 9.21 -12.82
N THR A 198 -8.02 9.28 -14.15
CA THR A 198 -9.12 9.99 -14.82
C THR A 198 -10.46 9.33 -14.50
N ALA A 199 -11.57 10.05 -14.70
CA ALA A 199 -12.91 9.50 -14.41
C ALA A 199 -13.19 8.22 -15.22
N GLU A 200 -12.73 8.16 -16.47
CA GLU A 200 -12.89 7.00 -17.34
C GLU A 200 -12.13 5.79 -16.77
N ARG A 201 -10.86 5.99 -16.39
CA ARG A 201 -10.02 4.95 -15.80
C ARG A 201 -10.52 4.52 -14.41
N GLU A 202 -11.05 5.46 -13.64
CA GLU A 202 -11.64 5.14 -12.32
C GLU A 202 -12.92 4.32 -12.47
N ALA A 203 -13.76 4.61 -13.47
CA ALA A 203 -14.92 3.78 -13.78
C ALA A 203 -14.52 2.34 -14.16
N GLU A 204 -13.43 2.17 -14.94
CA GLU A 204 -12.88 0.85 -15.24
C GLU A 204 -12.38 0.13 -13.98
N ILE A 205 -11.69 0.84 -13.07
CA ILE A 205 -11.22 0.28 -11.80
C ILE A 205 -12.40 -0.16 -10.93
N VAL A 206 -13.45 0.66 -10.84
CA VAL A 206 -14.68 0.32 -10.11
C VAL A 206 -15.35 -0.91 -10.75
N ALA A 207 -15.44 -0.96 -12.09
CA ALA A 207 -16.04 -2.08 -12.80
C ALA A 207 -15.34 -3.41 -12.54
N LEU A 208 -14.00 -3.41 -12.46
CA LEU A 208 -13.23 -4.62 -12.10
C LEU A 208 -13.53 -5.14 -10.68
N ARG A 209 -13.88 -4.24 -9.76
CA ARG A 209 -14.19 -4.59 -8.36
C ARG A 209 -15.67 -4.86 -8.10
N THR A 210 -16.54 -4.37 -8.98
CA THR A 210 -18.00 -4.54 -8.91
C THR A 210 -18.55 -5.04 -10.25
N PRO A 211 -18.15 -6.23 -10.72
CA PRO A 211 -18.49 -6.71 -12.08
C PRO A 211 -20.00 -6.92 -12.29
N ASP A 212 -20.76 -7.18 -11.23
CA ASP A 212 -22.22 -7.38 -11.30
C ASP A 212 -23.01 -6.06 -11.33
N SER A 213 -22.35 -4.90 -11.23
CA SER A 213 -23.01 -3.59 -11.28
C SER A 213 -23.08 -3.08 -12.71
N ASN A 214 -24.04 -2.18 -12.99
CA ASN A 214 -24.23 -1.63 -14.32
C ASN A 214 -23.23 -0.49 -14.62
N HIS A 215 -23.09 -0.15 -15.90
CA HIS A 215 -22.20 0.92 -16.37
C HIS A 215 -22.57 2.30 -15.77
N GLU A 216 -23.85 2.55 -15.50
CA GLU A 216 -24.31 3.83 -14.91
C GLU A 216 -23.79 3.98 -13.46
N PHE A 217 -23.77 2.88 -12.69
CA PHE A 217 -23.17 2.86 -11.36
C PHE A 217 -21.67 3.15 -11.40
N HIS A 218 -20.93 2.51 -12.30
CA HIS A 218 -19.46 2.71 -12.43
C HIS A 218 -19.14 4.16 -12.81
N ALA A 219 -19.86 4.72 -13.79
CA ALA A 219 -19.69 6.11 -14.20
C ALA A 219 -20.09 7.09 -13.09
N GLY A 220 -21.16 6.78 -12.34
CA GLY A 220 -21.62 7.57 -11.20
C GLY A 220 -20.57 7.62 -10.07
N MET A 221 -19.96 6.49 -9.73
CA MET A 221 -18.87 6.41 -8.73
C MET A 221 -17.64 7.22 -9.14
N ALA A 222 -17.22 7.11 -10.39
CA ALA A 222 -16.10 7.88 -10.92
C ALA A 222 -16.41 9.39 -10.98
N GLY A 223 -17.64 9.76 -11.34
CA GLY A 223 -18.11 11.14 -11.30
C GLY A 223 -18.12 11.73 -9.89
N LEU A 224 -18.59 10.95 -8.90
CA LEU A 224 -18.55 11.32 -7.49
C LEU A 224 -17.10 11.53 -7.01
N ALA A 225 -16.20 10.62 -7.31
CA ALA A 225 -14.78 10.72 -6.96
C ALA A 225 -14.15 12.00 -7.52
N LYS A 226 -14.39 12.28 -8.81
CA LYS A 226 -13.92 13.51 -9.48
C LYS A 226 -14.47 14.76 -8.81
N ALA A 227 -15.76 14.79 -8.50
CA ALA A 227 -16.39 15.92 -7.84
C ALA A 227 -15.81 16.16 -6.44
N LEU A 228 -15.66 15.10 -5.63
CA LEU A 228 -15.10 15.18 -4.29
C LEU A 228 -13.62 15.65 -4.29
N ARG A 229 -12.81 15.20 -5.25
CA ARG A 229 -11.42 15.67 -5.40
C ARG A 229 -11.32 17.10 -5.91
N GLY A 230 -12.35 17.61 -6.60
CA GLY A 230 -12.45 19.00 -7.01
C GLY A 230 -12.83 19.95 -5.87
N TRP A 231 -13.26 19.44 -4.71
CA TRP A 231 -13.53 20.25 -3.54
C TRP A 231 -12.25 20.55 -2.78
N SER A 232 -12.24 21.68 -2.05
CA SER A 232 -11.14 22.05 -1.15
C SER A 232 -11.18 21.22 0.13
N LEU A 233 -11.14 19.89 0.00
CA LEU A 233 -11.04 18.98 1.13
C LEU A 233 -9.61 18.96 1.65
N GLU A 234 -9.45 18.90 2.96
CA GLU A 234 -8.14 18.72 3.60
C GLU A 234 -7.44 17.44 3.08
N LYS A 235 -8.23 16.39 2.86
CA LYS A 235 -7.77 15.13 2.27
C LYS A 235 -8.76 14.65 1.21
N PRO A 236 -8.41 14.74 -0.07
CA PRO A 236 -9.27 14.22 -1.13
C PRO A 236 -9.37 12.68 -1.05
N PRO A 237 -10.51 12.10 -1.47
CA PRO A 237 -10.71 10.66 -1.38
C PRO A 237 -9.73 9.88 -2.26
N SER A 238 -9.16 8.83 -1.67
CA SER A 238 -8.33 7.85 -2.36
C SER A 238 -9.15 6.93 -3.24
N VAL A 239 -8.50 6.24 -4.19
CA VAL A 239 -9.15 5.20 -5.00
C VAL A 239 -9.71 4.08 -4.12
N SER A 240 -8.99 3.69 -3.07
CA SER A 240 -9.45 2.65 -2.14
C SER A 240 -10.74 3.04 -1.42
N GLU A 241 -10.84 4.29 -0.94
CA GLU A 241 -12.04 4.78 -0.26
C GLU A 241 -13.25 4.83 -1.22
N ILE A 242 -13.03 5.15 -2.50
CA ILE A 242 -14.08 5.08 -3.53
C ILE A 242 -14.53 3.63 -3.77
N LEU A 243 -13.59 2.68 -3.80
CA LEU A 243 -13.90 1.25 -3.94
C LEU A 243 -14.67 0.71 -2.73
N ASP A 244 -14.26 1.08 -1.52
CA ASP A 244 -14.96 0.70 -0.28
C ASP A 244 -16.40 1.26 -0.27
N LEU A 245 -16.58 2.50 -0.69
CA LEU A 245 -17.90 3.10 -0.85
C LEU A 245 -18.73 2.36 -1.91
N ALA A 246 -18.14 2.01 -3.05
CA ALA A 246 -18.83 1.26 -4.10
C ALA A 246 -19.31 -0.10 -3.59
N GLN A 247 -18.47 -0.80 -2.82
CA GLN A 247 -18.87 -2.07 -2.19
C GLN A 247 -19.98 -1.88 -1.15
N ALA A 248 -19.89 -0.85 -0.31
CA ALA A 248 -20.92 -0.54 0.68
C ALA A 248 -22.27 -0.27 0.02
N LEU A 249 -22.29 0.53 -1.05
CA LEU A 249 -23.52 0.83 -1.81
C LEU A 249 -24.10 -0.44 -2.46
N LYS A 250 -23.24 -1.33 -2.96
CA LYS A 250 -23.67 -2.61 -3.51
C LYS A 250 -24.33 -3.51 -2.45
N VAL A 251 -23.78 -3.58 -1.23
CA VAL A 251 -24.36 -4.33 -0.11
C VAL A 251 -25.73 -3.77 0.25
N LEU A 252 -25.96 -2.46 0.10
CA LEU A 252 -27.25 -1.80 0.30
C LEU A 252 -28.23 -2.01 -0.87
N GLY A 253 -27.84 -2.77 -1.90
CA GLY A 253 -28.69 -3.03 -3.07
C GLY A 253 -28.87 -1.83 -3.99
N THR A 254 -27.95 -0.88 -3.95
CA THR A 254 -28.01 0.36 -4.70
C THR A 254 -27.38 0.21 -6.08
N GLU A 255 -28.14 0.47 -7.12
CA GLU A 255 -27.70 0.41 -8.52
C GLU A 255 -27.32 1.79 -9.11
N ARG A 256 -27.62 2.88 -8.41
CA ARG A 256 -27.37 4.24 -8.86
C ARG A 256 -26.90 5.13 -7.71
N VAL A 257 -25.95 6.00 -8.00
CA VAL A 257 -25.52 7.05 -7.06
C VAL A 257 -26.52 8.21 -7.16
N THR A 258 -27.37 8.37 -6.16
CA THR A 258 -28.39 9.43 -6.10
C THR A 258 -28.06 10.48 -5.04
N ALA A 259 -28.72 11.64 -5.12
CA ALA A 259 -28.54 12.70 -4.11
C ALA A 259 -28.98 12.25 -2.70
N GLU A 260 -29.92 11.30 -2.60
CA GLU A 260 -30.41 10.74 -1.32
C GLU A 260 -29.34 9.92 -0.58
N MET A 261 -28.31 9.45 -1.29
CA MET A 261 -27.18 8.74 -0.71
C MET A 261 -26.17 9.65 -0.03
N ARG A 262 -26.35 10.97 -0.14
CA ARG A 262 -25.50 11.95 0.53
C ARG A 262 -25.33 11.65 2.02
N ASP A 263 -26.39 11.31 2.69
CA ASP A 263 -26.39 11.06 4.14
C ASP A 263 -25.73 9.72 4.50
N ILE A 264 -25.73 8.77 3.57
CA ILE A 264 -25.02 7.47 3.69
C ILE A 264 -23.53 7.64 3.42
N CYS A 265 -23.16 8.46 2.44
CA CYS A 265 -21.77 8.72 2.07
C CYS A 265 -21.07 9.68 3.04
N CYS A 266 -21.82 10.63 3.63
CA CYS A 266 -21.29 11.68 4.50
C CYS A 266 -20.59 11.17 5.79
N PRO A 267 -21.03 10.09 6.46
CA PRO A 267 -20.33 9.53 7.63
C PRO A 267 -18.98 8.90 7.31
N CYS A 268 -18.76 8.48 6.06
CA CYS A 268 -17.53 7.81 5.63
C CYS A 268 -16.42 8.79 5.28
N TRP A 269 -16.72 10.10 5.18
CA TRP A 269 -15.77 11.14 4.80
C TRP A 269 -15.49 12.14 5.91
N PRO A 270 -14.24 12.55 6.11
CA PRO A 270 -13.92 13.64 7.02
C PRO A 270 -14.61 14.94 6.53
N ARG A 271 -15.39 15.54 7.41
CA ARG A 271 -16.07 16.82 7.11
C ARG A 271 -15.03 17.91 6.90
N PRO A 272 -15.19 18.79 5.87
CA PRO A 272 -14.38 19.98 5.77
C PRO A 272 -14.52 20.80 7.06
N ARG A 273 -13.40 21.24 7.64
CA ARG A 273 -13.46 22.20 8.76
C ARG A 273 -14.10 23.50 8.23
N PRO A 274 -15.10 24.06 8.88
CA PRO A 274 -15.71 25.30 8.44
C PRO A 274 -14.69 26.43 8.57
N THR A 275 -14.04 26.80 7.49
CA THR A 275 -13.37 28.10 7.35
C THR A 275 -14.45 29.12 7.04
N GLY A 276 -15.19 29.58 8.05
CA GLY A 276 -16.02 30.77 8.00
C GLY A 276 -17.17 30.87 6.99
N ALA A 277 -17.40 29.87 6.15
CA ALA A 277 -18.51 29.81 5.21
C ALA A 277 -19.33 28.54 5.48
N SER A 278 -20.61 28.71 5.77
CA SER A 278 -21.57 27.61 5.95
C SER A 278 -21.59 26.74 4.70
N CYS A 279 -20.95 25.59 4.76
CA CYS A 279 -21.09 24.57 3.72
C CYS A 279 -22.41 23.85 3.94
N SER A 280 -23.48 24.34 3.34
CA SER A 280 -24.67 23.54 3.13
C SER A 280 -24.30 22.45 2.13
N CYS A 281 -24.31 21.19 2.54
CA CYS A 281 -24.11 20.03 1.68
C CYS A 281 -25.09 19.97 0.47
N GLU A 282 -26.02 20.90 0.38
CA GLU A 282 -27.08 20.92 -0.63
C GLU A 282 -26.63 21.22 -2.06
N THR A 283 -25.47 21.86 -2.25
CA THR A 283 -25.05 22.35 -3.58
C THR A 283 -24.00 21.51 -4.29
N ALA A 284 -23.58 20.39 -3.73
CA ALA A 284 -22.34 19.77 -4.14
C ALA A 284 -22.42 18.46 -4.93
N LEU A 285 -23.59 17.87 -5.08
CA LEU A 285 -23.76 16.79 -6.05
C LEU A 285 -24.33 17.38 -7.35
N PRO A 286 -23.58 17.32 -8.47
CA PRO A 286 -24.19 17.65 -9.76
C PRO A 286 -25.33 16.67 -10.01
N VAL A 287 -26.54 17.22 -10.27
CA VAL A 287 -27.68 16.44 -10.74
C VAL A 287 -27.31 15.87 -12.10
N TRP A 288 -26.87 14.62 -12.13
CA TRP A 288 -26.67 13.86 -13.35
C TRP A 288 -28.03 13.30 -13.81
N SER A 289 -28.96 14.20 -14.14
CA SER A 289 -30.14 13.85 -14.93
C SER A 289 -29.91 14.34 -16.34
N THR A 290 -29.96 13.45 -17.28
CA THR A 290 -30.02 13.72 -18.73
C THR A 290 -31.41 14.26 -19.12
N THR A 291 -31.87 15.31 -18.46
CA THR A 291 -33.04 16.08 -18.93
C THR A 291 -32.72 17.55 -18.74
N ARG A 292 -32.61 18.23 -19.87
CA ARG A 292 -32.56 19.71 -19.93
C ARG A 292 -33.83 20.28 -19.35
N SER A 293 -33.74 20.98 -18.24
CA SER A 293 -34.69 22.02 -17.88
C SER A 293 -33.93 23.23 -17.33
N SER A 294 -34.10 24.31 -18.02
CA SER A 294 -33.58 25.64 -17.76
C SER A 294 -34.40 26.32 -16.67
N THR A 295 -33.86 26.30 -15.42
CA THR A 295 -34.24 27.32 -14.41
C THR A 295 -33.26 27.27 -13.24
N PRO A 296 -32.62 28.38 -12.82
CA PRO A 296 -31.72 28.38 -11.68
C PRO A 296 -32.48 28.32 -10.34
N PRO A 297 -31.97 27.62 -9.32
CA PRO A 297 -32.59 27.57 -7.99
C PRO A 297 -32.36 28.87 -7.21
N ARG A 298 -33.42 29.30 -6.48
CA ARG A 298 -33.40 30.42 -5.55
C ARG A 298 -32.70 30.04 -4.25
N LEU A 299 -31.96 31.00 -3.70
CA LEU A 299 -31.37 30.96 -2.37
C LEU A 299 -32.46 30.90 -1.28
N CYS A 300 -32.33 29.98 -0.34
CA CYS A 300 -33.17 29.93 0.87
C CYS A 300 -32.40 30.48 2.07
N GLU A 301 -32.99 31.49 2.72
CA GLU A 301 -32.58 32.04 4.00
C GLU A 301 -33.06 31.17 5.17
N GLY A 302 -32.22 31.00 6.14
CA GLY A 302 -32.28 30.75 7.56
C GLY A 302 -33.45 30.10 8.30
N ALA A 303 -33.16 29.14 9.16
CA ALA A 303 -33.80 28.93 10.47
C ALA A 303 -32.98 27.99 11.38
N PRO A 304 -33.20 28.03 12.74
CA PRO A 304 -32.13 27.83 13.73
C PRO A 304 -32.10 26.44 14.38
N HIS A 305 -31.00 26.23 15.11
CA HIS A 305 -30.57 25.09 15.95
C HIS A 305 -31.57 24.55 16.96
N GLU A 306 -31.49 23.24 17.20
CA GLU A 306 -31.20 22.61 18.50
C GLU A 306 -31.13 21.09 18.39
N GLY A 307 -30.17 20.48 19.05
CA GLY A 307 -30.12 19.01 19.25
C GLY A 307 -28.76 18.37 19.19
N SER A 308 -27.97 18.50 20.26
CA SER A 308 -26.71 17.78 20.46
C SER A 308 -26.97 16.29 20.67
N VAL A 309 -26.40 15.45 19.79
CA VAL A 309 -26.26 14.01 20.03
C VAL A 309 -24.78 13.67 19.97
N HIS A 310 -24.24 13.35 21.15
CA HIS A 310 -22.90 12.77 21.28
C HIS A 310 -22.90 11.36 20.71
N PHE A 311 -22.13 11.13 19.66
CA PHE A 311 -21.77 9.80 19.19
C PHE A 311 -20.30 9.51 19.53
N VAL A 312 -20.13 8.47 20.34
CA VAL A 312 -18.84 7.87 20.71
C VAL A 312 -18.27 7.16 19.50
N SER A 313 -17.06 7.52 19.12
CA SER A 313 -16.30 6.82 18.09
C SER A 313 -15.87 5.45 18.63
N ASN A 314 -16.48 4.37 18.14
CA ASN A 314 -15.97 3.03 18.31
C ASN A 314 -15.22 2.60 17.04
N SER A 315 -13.91 2.46 17.21
CA SER A 315 -12.98 1.81 16.26
C SER A 315 -13.45 0.39 15.95
N LEU A 316 -13.82 0.12 14.73
CA LEU A 316 -13.96 -1.23 14.20
C LEU A 316 -12.57 -1.85 13.99
N ARG A 317 -12.01 -2.42 15.06
CA ARG A 317 -10.99 -3.46 14.99
C ARG A 317 -11.63 -4.76 15.44
N GLY A 318 -11.61 -5.77 14.58
CA GLY A 318 -11.80 -7.17 14.98
C GLY A 318 -13.02 -7.86 14.38
N PHE A 319 -12.92 -8.29 13.14
CA PHE A 319 -13.63 -9.49 12.69
C PHE A 319 -12.63 -10.64 12.62
N HIS A 320 -12.53 -11.39 13.71
CA HIS A 320 -11.97 -12.74 13.71
C HIS A 320 -13.05 -13.69 13.18
N LEU A 321 -12.80 -14.27 12.03
CA LEU A 321 -13.53 -15.44 11.53
C LEU A 321 -13.16 -16.65 12.40
N LEU A 322 -14.11 -17.11 13.20
CA LEU A 322 -14.09 -18.42 13.80
C LEU A 322 -14.39 -19.48 12.72
N GLY A 323 -13.34 -20.08 12.20
CA GLY A 323 -13.45 -21.31 11.41
C GLY A 323 -13.49 -22.51 12.35
N ALA A 324 -14.59 -23.24 12.33
CA ALA A 324 -14.74 -24.49 13.03
C ALA A 324 -13.77 -25.53 12.47
N GLY A 325 -12.82 -25.98 13.29
CA GLY A 325 -11.94 -27.09 13.01
C GLY A 325 -12.65 -28.42 13.24
N ALA A 326 -12.73 -29.23 12.19
CA ALA A 326 -12.95 -30.65 12.32
C ALA A 326 -11.59 -31.36 12.39
N GLN A 327 -11.29 -31.95 13.51
CA GLN A 327 -10.18 -32.91 13.66
C GLN A 327 -10.54 -34.26 13.01
N PRO A 328 -9.67 -34.90 12.27
CA PRO A 328 -9.81 -36.33 12.00
C PRO A 328 -9.07 -37.14 13.07
N ASN A 329 -9.80 -38.05 13.67
CA ASN A 329 -9.41 -39.16 14.52
C ASN A 329 -8.31 -39.98 13.86
N ILE A 330 -7.17 -40.18 14.53
CA ILE A 330 -6.20 -41.22 14.19
C ILE A 330 -6.51 -42.40 15.09
N ALA A 331 -7.10 -43.44 14.49
CA ALA A 331 -7.20 -44.75 15.09
C ALA A 331 -5.92 -45.54 14.83
N GLU A 332 -5.38 -46.11 15.90
CA GLU A 332 -4.33 -47.13 15.92
C GLU A 332 -4.60 -48.30 14.97
N ARG A 333 -3.59 -48.78 14.32
CA ARG A 333 -3.31 -50.20 14.13
C ARG A 333 -1.96 -50.45 13.44
N GLY A 334 -1.16 -51.33 14.07
CA GLY A 334 -0.13 -52.13 13.44
C GLY A 334 1.31 -51.68 13.72
#